data_76d6c626ae5cbaeb412653fb0ac71d10
#
_entry.id   76d6c626ae5cbaeb412653fb0ac71d10
#
_cell.length_a   1.000
_cell.length_b   1.000
_cell.length_c   1.000
_cell.angle_alpha   90.00
_cell.angle_beta   90.00
_cell.angle_gamma   90.00
#
_symmetry.space_group_name_H-M   'P 1'
#
loop_
_entity.id
_entity.type
_entity.pdbx_description
1 polymer ?
#
loop_
_entity_poly.entity_id
_entity_poly.type
_entity_poly.pdbx_seq_one_letter_code
_entity_poly.pdbx_strand_id
1 'polypeptide(L)'
;SLDLFYSAFFASLSSNIEILLILRCFQGFGAAACLSVGRTILSDCYEIKEAAKEMSKMTAIMAVIPISCFIFGGFLAEFLGWRTNLLALGVISLILIIAMSFLLNETLVKKAKSISFKNMFIVYRGLLKNFSFNFFTITTAMQTSMFFAMNGFMPYEFERKGVSMSEFGIWFSFTSLGYIFGNIINSKLSPKVGLERMCLLGTVCSFCSVLIFFGNNNLFQNGPLVLSLICMLFGCSNGFAVANSMTGAINSSKLNKGAASGLMGAFQVGSGGVAGFLIIYFGGAQNFNICLYALF
;
A
#
# COMPACT_ATOMS: atom_id res chain seq x y z
N SER A 1 4.55 -18.46 0.67
CA SER A 1 5.18 -18.27 -0.66
C SER A 1 4.62 -19.22 -1.72
N LEU A 2 4.42 -20.53 -1.41
CA LEU A 2 3.81 -21.49 -2.36
C LEU A 2 2.39 -21.07 -2.76
N ASP A 3 1.57 -20.62 -1.82
CA ASP A 3 0.22 -20.13 -2.09
C ASP A 3 0.22 -18.95 -3.06
N LEU A 4 1.20 -18.06 -2.94
CA LEU A 4 1.34 -16.91 -3.82
C LEU A 4 1.71 -17.33 -5.26
N PHE A 5 2.58 -18.30 -5.41
CA PHE A 5 2.93 -18.87 -6.71
C PHE A 5 1.73 -19.57 -7.37
N TYR A 6 1.11 -20.53 -6.68
CA TYR A 6 0.00 -21.28 -7.25
C TYR A 6 -1.18 -20.37 -7.59
N SER A 7 -1.53 -19.46 -6.68
CA SER A 7 -2.64 -18.53 -6.93
C SER A 7 -2.37 -17.59 -8.10
N ALA A 8 -1.16 -17.08 -8.27
CA ALA A 8 -0.79 -16.23 -9.40
C ALA A 8 -0.80 -17.01 -10.72
N PHE A 9 -0.24 -18.22 -10.73
CA PHE A 9 -0.20 -19.09 -11.91
C PHE A 9 -1.62 -19.48 -12.38
N PHE A 10 -2.44 -20.00 -11.48
CA PHE A 10 -3.82 -20.38 -11.83
C PHE A 10 -4.69 -19.17 -12.16
N ALA A 11 -4.46 -18.03 -11.54
CA ALA A 11 -5.17 -16.79 -11.87
C ALA A 11 -4.88 -16.33 -13.32
N SER A 12 -3.67 -16.54 -13.82
CA SER A 12 -3.32 -16.20 -15.21
C SER A 12 -4.06 -17.06 -16.24
N LEU A 13 -4.41 -18.29 -15.86
CA LEU A 13 -5.11 -19.25 -16.70
C LEU A 13 -6.65 -19.19 -16.55
N SER A 14 -7.15 -18.42 -15.58
CA SER A 14 -8.57 -18.36 -15.29
C SER A 14 -9.37 -17.73 -16.44
N SER A 15 -10.45 -18.40 -16.84
CA SER A 15 -11.43 -17.90 -17.81
C SER A 15 -12.66 -17.27 -17.14
N ASN A 16 -12.86 -17.55 -15.85
CA ASN A 16 -14.01 -17.10 -15.05
C ASN A 16 -13.56 -16.06 -14.00
N ILE A 17 -14.32 -14.96 -13.91
CA ILE A 17 -14.06 -13.88 -12.96
C ILE A 17 -14.16 -14.33 -11.50
N GLU A 18 -15.07 -15.24 -11.18
CA GLU A 18 -15.24 -15.74 -9.81
C GLU A 18 -14.01 -16.53 -9.34
N ILE A 19 -13.49 -17.41 -10.21
CA ILE A 19 -12.26 -18.15 -9.93
C ILE A 19 -11.08 -17.19 -9.77
N LEU A 20 -10.98 -16.17 -10.63
CA LEU A 20 -9.97 -15.13 -10.54
C LEU A 20 -10.03 -14.43 -9.18
N LEU A 21 -11.20 -14.03 -8.71
CA LEU A 21 -11.38 -13.35 -7.42
C LEU A 21 -10.96 -14.24 -6.25
N ILE A 22 -11.37 -15.51 -6.24
CA ILE A 22 -10.97 -16.46 -5.20
C ILE A 22 -9.44 -16.61 -5.15
N LEU A 23 -8.81 -16.81 -6.31
CA LEU A 23 -7.35 -16.93 -6.40
C LEU A 23 -6.63 -15.66 -5.95
N ARG A 24 -7.19 -14.48 -6.23
CA ARG A 24 -6.69 -13.20 -5.73
C ARG A 24 -6.77 -13.08 -4.20
N CYS A 25 -7.81 -13.61 -3.57
CA CYS A 25 -7.88 -13.69 -2.11
C CYS A 25 -6.73 -14.53 -1.54
N PHE A 26 -6.51 -15.75 -2.08
CA PHE A 26 -5.38 -16.59 -1.65
C PHE A 26 -4.02 -15.92 -1.88
N GLN A 27 -3.84 -15.23 -3.00
CA GLN A 27 -2.66 -14.45 -3.31
C GLN A 27 -2.41 -13.35 -2.27
N GLY A 28 -3.46 -12.66 -1.82
CA GLY A 28 -3.41 -11.65 -0.77
C GLY A 28 -2.96 -12.24 0.57
N PHE A 29 -3.48 -13.40 0.97
CA PHE A 29 -3.04 -14.12 2.17
C PHE A 29 -1.56 -14.50 2.10
N GLY A 30 -1.12 -15.07 0.98
CA GLY A 30 0.29 -15.42 0.77
C GLY A 30 1.22 -14.21 0.83
N ALA A 31 0.85 -13.09 0.24
CA ALA A 31 1.63 -11.85 0.26
C ALA A 31 1.72 -11.26 1.69
N ALA A 32 0.62 -11.23 2.43
CA ALA A 32 0.60 -10.75 3.81
C ALA A 32 1.48 -11.60 4.73
N ALA A 33 1.45 -12.92 4.56
CA ALA A 33 2.31 -13.84 5.30
C ALA A 33 3.80 -13.59 4.99
N CYS A 34 4.18 -13.43 3.73
CA CYS A 34 5.54 -13.14 3.32
C CYS A 34 6.07 -11.84 3.94
N LEU A 35 5.24 -10.78 3.95
CA LEU A 35 5.61 -9.49 4.53
C LEU A 35 5.81 -9.58 6.05
N SER A 36 4.92 -10.28 6.75
CA SER A 36 5.02 -10.46 8.20
C SER A 36 6.24 -11.28 8.58
N VAL A 37 6.45 -12.41 7.92
CA VAL A 37 7.59 -13.31 8.17
C VAL A 37 8.91 -12.61 7.86
N GLY A 38 9.01 -11.88 6.75
CA GLY A 38 10.22 -11.13 6.39
C GLY A 38 10.65 -10.13 7.47
N ARG A 39 9.69 -9.40 8.06
CA ARG A 39 9.95 -8.48 9.18
C ARG A 39 10.39 -9.21 10.44
N THR A 40 9.81 -10.37 10.71
CA THR A 40 10.16 -11.19 11.89
C THR A 40 11.58 -11.73 11.75
N ILE A 41 11.94 -12.27 10.59
CA ILE A 41 13.30 -12.78 10.32
C ILE A 41 14.35 -11.69 10.57
N LEU A 42 14.12 -10.46 10.10
CA LEU A 42 15.03 -9.36 10.36
C LEU A 42 15.20 -9.06 11.85
N SER A 43 14.11 -9.11 12.62
CA SER A 43 14.17 -8.88 14.07
C SER A 43 14.80 -10.03 14.84
N ASP A 44 14.80 -11.25 14.29
CA ASP A 44 15.39 -12.43 14.92
C ASP A 44 16.88 -12.56 14.61
N CYS A 45 17.32 -12.12 13.43
CA CYS A 45 18.71 -12.23 12.97
C CYS A 45 19.62 -11.10 13.45
N TYR A 46 19.07 -9.91 13.75
CA TYR A 46 19.86 -8.72 14.05
C TYR A 46 19.55 -8.15 15.44
N GLU A 47 20.55 -7.59 16.11
CA GLU A 47 20.35 -6.79 17.31
C GLU A 47 19.51 -5.54 17.02
N ILE A 48 18.84 -5.00 18.05
CA ILE A 48 17.82 -3.93 17.92
C ILE A 48 18.29 -2.75 17.03
N LYS A 49 19.54 -2.32 17.18
CA LYS A 49 20.07 -1.19 16.39
C LYS A 49 20.32 -1.56 14.93
N GLU A 50 20.84 -2.74 14.68
CA GLU A 50 21.09 -3.25 13.33
C GLU A 50 19.80 -3.65 12.64
N ALA A 51 18.87 -4.27 13.35
CA ALA A 51 17.54 -4.58 12.85
C ALA A 51 16.81 -3.33 12.35
N ALA A 52 16.91 -2.20 13.06
CA ALA A 52 16.33 -0.93 12.63
C ALA A 52 16.95 -0.43 11.31
N LYS A 53 18.26 -0.59 11.13
CA LYS A 53 18.97 -0.22 9.91
C LYS A 53 18.55 -1.08 8.71
N GLU A 54 18.50 -2.40 8.89
CA GLU A 54 18.10 -3.34 7.84
C GLU A 54 16.60 -3.20 7.49
N MET A 55 15.76 -2.94 8.49
CA MET A 55 14.34 -2.63 8.28
C MET A 55 14.16 -1.36 7.44
N SER A 56 14.99 -0.32 7.67
CA SER A 56 14.97 0.91 6.86
C SER A 56 15.37 0.64 5.41
N LYS A 57 16.38 -0.21 5.16
CA LYS A 57 16.74 -0.60 3.79
C LYS A 57 15.60 -1.35 3.10
N MET A 58 14.98 -2.30 3.79
CA MET A 58 13.81 -3.04 3.27
C MET A 58 12.68 -2.07 2.90
N THR A 59 12.38 -1.10 3.76
CA THR A 59 11.34 -0.09 3.50
C THR A 59 11.70 0.81 2.31
N ALA A 60 12.97 1.17 2.15
CA ALA A 60 13.43 1.95 0.99
C ALA A 60 13.26 1.18 -0.32
N ILE A 61 13.59 -0.11 -0.34
CA ILE A 61 13.36 -0.99 -1.51
C ILE A 61 11.86 -1.08 -1.82
N MET A 62 11.02 -1.27 -0.78
CA MET A 62 9.56 -1.31 -0.94
C MET A 62 8.98 -0.02 -1.50
N ALA A 63 9.62 1.13 -1.30
CA ALA A 63 9.17 2.39 -1.90
C ALA A 63 9.50 2.51 -3.40
N VAL A 64 10.56 1.85 -3.86
CA VAL A 64 10.99 1.86 -5.28
C VAL A 64 10.23 0.85 -6.13
N ILE A 65 9.87 -0.30 -5.57
CA ILE A 65 9.18 -1.38 -6.30
C ILE A 65 7.92 -0.92 -7.04
N PRO A 66 7.01 -0.10 -6.46
CA PRO A 66 5.80 0.35 -7.17
C PRO A 66 6.10 1.11 -8.47
N ILE A 67 7.19 1.88 -8.53
CA ILE A 67 7.58 2.57 -9.76
C ILE A 67 7.82 1.55 -10.89
N SER A 68 8.65 0.55 -10.60
CA SER A 68 8.94 -0.52 -11.55
C SER A 68 7.67 -1.29 -11.94
N CYS A 69 6.81 -1.59 -10.95
CA CYS A 69 5.56 -2.31 -11.18
C CYS A 69 4.59 -1.55 -12.10
N PHE A 70 4.46 -0.23 -11.95
CA PHE A 70 3.59 0.56 -12.82
C PHE A 70 4.13 0.61 -14.25
N ILE A 71 5.43 0.85 -14.42
CA ILE A 71 6.06 0.93 -15.74
C ILE A 71 6.01 -0.44 -16.45
N PHE A 72 6.61 -1.46 -15.85
CA PHE A 72 6.66 -2.80 -16.47
C PHE A 72 5.28 -3.44 -16.58
N GLY A 73 4.41 -3.22 -15.60
CA GLY A 73 3.05 -3.73 -15.63
C GLY A 73 2.21 -3.13 -16.75
N GLY A 74 2.36 -1.82 -17.02
CA GLY A 74 1.73 -1.15 -18.14
C GLY A 74 2.21 -1.70 -19.49
N PHE A 75 3.52 -1.85 -19.67
CA PHE A 75 4.10 -2.47 -20.88
C PHE A 75 3.63 -3.91 -21.09
N LEU A 76 3.71 -4.75 -20.06
CA LEU A 76 3.25 -6.14 -20.18
C LEU A 76 1.76 -6.23 -20.51
N ALA A 77 0.93 -5.37 -19.91
CA ALA A 77 -0.51 -5.36 -20.18
C ALA A 77 -0.83 -4.95 -21.61
N GLU A 78 -0.12 -3.96 -22.17
CA GLU A 78 -0.35 -3.46 -23.53
C GLU A 78 0.12 -4.45 -24.61
N PHE A 79 1.33 -4.98 -24.50
CA PHE A 79 1.93 -5.78 -25.56
C PHE A 79 1.61 -7.29 -25.44
N LEU A 80 1.43 -7.81 -24.25
CA LEU A 80 1.26 -9.24 -23.98
C LEU A 80 -0.08 -9.57 -23.28
N GLY A 81 -0.86 -8.55 -22.94
CA GLY A 81 -2.13 -8.68 -22.26
C GLY A 81 -2.00 -8.78 -20.73
N TRP A 82 -3.07 -8.44 -20.03
CA TRP A 82 -3.10 -8.33 -18.55
C TRP A 82 -2.77 -9.64 -17.81
N ARG A 83 -3.04 -10.80 -18.44
CA ARG A 83 -2.73 -12.12 -17.86
C ARG A 83 -1.24 -12.34 -17.67
N THR A 84 -0.40 -11.72 -18.49
CA THR A 84 1.05 -11.80 -18.40
C THR A 84 1.58 -11.18 -17.12
N ASN A 85 0.90 -10.15 -16.58
CA ASN A 85 1.26 -9.58 -15.28
C ASN A 85 1.11 -10.59 -14.14
N LEU A 86 0.09 -11.46 -14.20
CA LEU A 86 -0.12 -12.53 -13.22
C LEU A 86 0.93 -13.63 -13.37
N LEU A 87 1.27 -13.99 -14.61
CA LEU A 87 2.36 -14.94 -14.89
C LEU A 87 3.69 -14.41 -14.39
N ALA A 88 4.02 -13.14 -14.66
CA ALA A 88 5.25 -12.50 -14.19
C ALA A 88 5.35 -12.55 -12.66
N LEU A 89 4.25 -12.25 -11.95
CA LEU A 89 4.20 -12.37 -10.50
C LEU A 89 4.40 -13.82 -10.03
N GLY A 90 3.82 -14.79 -10.73
CA GLY A 90 4.05 -16.21 -10.49
C GLY A 90 5.52 -16.59 -10.65
N VAL A 91 6.15 -16.20 -11.74
CA VAL A 91 7.59 -16.48 -11.99
C VAL A 91 8.48 -15.84 -10.93
N ILE A 92 8.24 -14.58 -10.57
CA ILE A 92 8.97 -13.91 -9.48
C ILE A 92 8.80 -14.66 -8.16
N SER A 93 7.58 -15.10 -7.86
CA SER A 93 7.29 -15.87 -6.64
C SER A 93 8.03 -17.20 -6.63
N LEU A 94 8.12 -17.88 -7.77
CA LEU A 94 8.87 -19.15 -7.91
C LEU A 94 10.36 -18.93 -7.68
N ILE A 95 10.94 -17.90 -8.30
CA ILE A 95 12.36 -17.54 -8.11
C ILE A 95 12.63 -17.27 -6.62
N LEU A 96 11.74 -16.52 -5.95
CA LEU A 96 11.87 -16.23 -4.52
C LEU A 96 11.75 -17.50 -3.66
N ILE A 97 10.85 -18.44 -3.99
CA ILE A 97 10.73 -19.72 -3.28
C ILE A 97 12.04 -20.49 -3.38
N ILE A 98 12.59 -20.62 -4.58
CA ILE A 98 13.84 -21.30 -4.84
C ILE A 98 14.98 -20.63 -4.07
N ALA A 99 15.13 -19.33 -4.18
CA ALA A 99 16.15 -18.56 -3.48
C ALA A 99 16.03 -18.73 -1.94
N MET A 100 14.83 -18.62 -1.39
CA MET A 100 14.61 -18.80 0.05
C MET A 100 14.90 -20.22 0.52
N SER A 101 14.61 -21.24 -0.30
CA SER A 101 14.88 -22.64 0.05
C SER A 101 16.38 -22.95 0.17
N PHE A 102 17.22 -22.22 -0.56
CA PHE A 102 18.67 -22.40 -0.52
C PHE A 102 19.38 -21.43 0.42
N LEU A 103 18.86 -20.23 0.62
CA LEU A 103 19.54 -19.15 1.34
C LEU A 103 19.05 -18.94 2.77
N LEU A 104 17.81 -19.36 3.10
CA LEU A 104 17.23 -19.13 4.42
C LEU A 104 17.37 -20.37 5.30
N ASN A 105 18.12 -20.23 6.38
CA ASN A 105 18.13 -21.19 7.48
C ASN A 105 16.99 -20.82 8.47
N GLU A 106 16.53 -21.83 9.24
CA GLU A 106 15.55 -21.60 10.30
C GLU A 106 16.11 -20.65 11.36
N THR A 107 15.43 -19.53 11.57
CA THR A 107 15.86 -18.48 12.51
C THR A 107 15.21 -18.59 13.87
N LEU A 108 14.21 -19.44 14.03
CA LEU A 108 13.44 -19.58 15.26
C LEU A 108 14.19 -20.40 16.31
N VAL A 109 14.84 -19.73 17.26
CA VAL A 109 15.62 -20.39 18.34
C VAL A 109 14.72 -20.99 19.42
N LYS A 110 13.53 -20.43 19.66
CA LYS A 110 12.56 -20.93 20.67
C LYS A 110 11.14 -20.85 20.13
N LYS A 111 10.42 -21.97 20.13
CA LYS A 111 8.98 -21.98 19.86
C LYS A 111 8.26 -21.00 20.80
N ALA A 112 7.58 -20.03 20.24
CA ALA A 112 6.76 -19.10 21.03
C ALA A 112 5.70 -19.89 21.83
N LYS A 113 5.51 -19.54 23.12
CA LYS A 113 4.38 -20.06 23.90
C LYS A 113 3.10 -19.72 23.15
N SER A 114 2.18 -20.69 23.08
CA SER A 114 0.89 -20.52 22.40
C SER A 114 0.20 -19.22 22.85
N ILE A 115 -0.06 -18.34 21.89
CA ILE A 115 -0.77 -17.10 22.18
C ILE A 115 -2.23 -17.46 22.41
N SER A 116 -2.74 -17.19 23.62
CA SER A 116 -4.15 -17.38 23.93
C SER A 116 -4.98 -16.36 23.14
N PHE A 117 -5.93 -16.82 22.33
CA PHE A 117 -6.89 -15.96 21.61
C PHE A 117 -7.61 -14.98 22.53
N LYS A 118 -7.93 -15.40 23.77
CA LYS A 118 -8.55 -14.55 24.77
C LYS A 118 -7.70 -13.34 25.14
N ASN A 119 -6.39 -13.56 25.33
CA ASN A 119 -5.46 -12.49 25.67
C ASN A 119 -5.29 -11.51 24.48
N MET A 120 -5.28 -12.03 23.26
CA MET A 120 -5.19 -11.21 22.05
C MET A 120 -6.42 -10.31 21.90
N PHE A 121 -7.63 -10.82 22.16
CA PHE A 121 -8.85 -10.04 22.12
C PHE A 121 -8.86 -8.92 23.16
N ILE A 122 -8.39 -9.18 24.39
CA ILE A 122 -8.28 -8.17 25.46
C ILE A 122 -7.33 -7.04 25.05
N VAL A 123 -6.19 -7.39 24.45
CA VAL A 123 -5.21 -6.42 23.96
C VAL A 123 -5.81 -5.54 22.85
N TYR A 124 -6.46 -6.15 21.86
CA TYR A 124 -7.08 -5.41 20.76
C TYR A 124 -8.22 -4.48 21.26
N ARG A 125 -9.04 -4.97 22.19
CA ARG A 125 -10.07 -4.12 22.82
C ARG A 125 -9.46 -2.92 23.56
N GLY A 126 -8.33 -3.13 24.25
CA GLY A 126 -7.58 -2.06 24.90
C GLY A 126 -7.05 -1.02 23.92
N LEU A 127 -6.49 -1.45 22.78
CA LEU A 127 -6.02 -0.58 21.72
C LEU A 127 -7.14 0.26 21.10
N LEU A 128 -8.27 -0.36 20.80
CA LEU A 128 -9.44 0.31 20.23
C LEU A 128 -10.08 1.34 21.18
N LYS A 129 -9.81 1.26 22.49
CA LYS A 129 -10.22 2.28 23.47
C LYS A 129 -9.22 3.44 23.60
N ASN A 130 -8.00 3.28 23.05
CA ASN A 130 -6.98 4.31 23.14
C ASN A 130 -7.20 5.36 22.04
N PHE A 131 -7.50 6.59 22.43
CA PHE A 131 -7.75 7.70 21.50
C PHE A 131 -6.56 7.96 20.57
N SER A 132 -5.34 7.98 21.09
CA SER A 132 -4.13 8.23 20.30
C SER A 132 -3.91 7.12 19.25
N PHE A 133 -4.13 5.84 19.63
CA PHE A 133 -4.07 4.73 18.70
C PHE A 133 -5.10 4.89 17.57
N ASN A 134 -6.33 5.19 17.91
CA ASN A 134 -7.41 5.36 16.93
C ASN A 134 -7.16 6.53 16.00
N PHE A 135 -6.73 7.68 16.52
CA PHE A 135 -6.40 8.85 15.71
C PHE A 135 -5.37 8.52 14.64
N PHE A 136 -4.24 7.95 15.02
CA PHE A 136 -3.20 7.59 14.06
C PHE A 136 -3.61 6.46 13.12
N THR A 137 -4.35 5.46 13.62
CA THR A 137 -4.84 4.34 12.80
C THR A 137 -5.85 4.81 11.75
N ILE A 138 -6.79 5.68 12.12
CA ILE A 138 -7.76 6.26 11.19
C ILE A 138 -7.05 7.12 10.14
N THR A 139 -6.07 7.94 10.54
CA THR A 139 -5.29 8.74 9.60
C THR A 139 -4.59 7.85 8.56
N THR A 140 -3.92 6.79 9.01
CA THR A 140 -3.27 5.82 8.09
C THR A 140 -4.29 5.15 7.19
N ALA A 141 -5.42 4.71 7.75
CA ALA A 141 -6.49 4.03 7.03
C ALA A 141 -7.08 4.92 5.93
N MET A 142 -7.38 6.19 6.25
CA MET A 142 -7.93 7.16 5.29
C MET A 142 -6.95 7.47 4.16
N GLN A 143 -5.67 7.70 4.48
CA GLN A 143 -4.63 7.95 3.46
C GLN A 143 -4.47 6.75 2.52
N THR A 144 -4.49 5.54 3.07
CA THR A 144 -4.40 4.32 2.27
C THR A 144 -5.67 4.08 1.45
N SER A 145 -6.84 4.35 2.02
CA SER A 145 -8.13 4.28 1.30
C SER A 145 -8.13 5.17 0.08
N MET A 146 -7.66 6.40 0.23
CA MET A 146 -7.55 7.37 -0.84
C MET A 146 -6.55 6.92 -1.93
N PHE A 147 -5.42 6.31 -1.53
CA PHE A 147 -4.45 5.74 -2.47
C PHE A 147 -5.04 4.58 -3.28
N PHE A 148 -5.74 3.64 -2.64
CA PHE A 148 -6.40 2.53 -3.34
C PHE A 148 -7.55 3.00 -4.23
N ALA A 149 -8.29 4.00 -3.78
CA ALA A 149 -9.32 4.66 -4.56
C ALA A 149 -8.75 5.27 -5.85
N MET A 150 -7.64 6.01 -5.75
CA MET A 150 -6.94 6.56 -6.91
C MET A 150 -6.43 5.45 -7.84
N ASN A 151 -5.87 4.36 -7.32
CA ASN A 151 -5.45 3.22 -8.14
C ASN A 151 -6.60 2.59 -8.94
N GLY A 152 -7.80 2.53 -8.36
CA GLY A 152 -8.99 2.01 -9.05
C GLY A 152 -9.53 2.93 -10.14
N PHE A 153 -9.34 4.24 -9.98
CA PHE A 153 -9.98 5.26 -10.80
C PHE A 153 -9.06 5.88 -11.87
N MET A 154 -7.79 6.12 -11.55
CA MET A 154 -6.86 6.81 -12.44
C MET A 154 -6.66 6.15 -13.81
N PRO A 155 -6.64 4.80 -13.96
CA PRO A 155 -6.54 4.19 -15.29
C PRO A 155 -7.61 4.70 -16.25
N TYR A 156 -8.85 4.83 -15.79
CA TYR A 156 -9.97 5.32 -16.61
C TYR A 156 -9.83 6.80 -16.99
N GLU A 157 -9.28 7.62 -16.10
CA GLU A 157 -9.05 9.04 -16.38
C GLU A 157 -7.92 9.27 -17.39
N PHE A 158 -6.87 8.48 -17.33
CA PHE A 158 -5.81 8.53 -18.32
C PHE A 158 -6.29 7.99 -19.68
N GLU A 159 -7.07 6.92 -19.69
CA GLU A 159 -7.69 6.35 -20.91
C GLU A 159 -8.60 7.39 -21.60
N ARG A 160 -9.43 8.13 -20.85
CA ARG A 160 -10.26 9.23 -21.37
C ARG A 160 -9.45 10.34 -22.04
N LYS A 161 -8.19 10.52 -21.64
CA LYS A 161 -7.24 11.47 -22.23
C LYS A 161 -6.43 10.88 -23.38
N GLY A 162 -6.77 9.65 -23.84
CA GLY A 162 -6.12 8.98 -24.95
C GLY A 162 -4.75 8.40 -24.62
N VAL A 163 -4.44 8.20 -23.33
CA VAL A 163 -3.16 7.64 -22.86
C VAL A 163 -3.23 6.11 -22.92
N SER A 164 -2.23 5.50 -23.54
CA SER A 164 -2.10 4.03 -23.60
C SER A 164 -1.75 3.41 -22.24
N MET A 165 -1.88 2.08 -22.10
CA MET A 165 -1.55 1.39 -20.84
C MET A 165 -0.07 1.51 -20.46
N SER A 166 0.82 1.50 -21.42
CA SER A 166 2.26 1.68 -21.18
C SER A 166 2.58 3.10 -20.71
N GLU A 167 2.00 4.09 -21.38
CA GLU A 167 2.13 5.49 -21.00
C GLU A 167 1.51 5.75 -19.62
N PHE A 168 0.36 5.15 -19.31
CA PHE A 168 -0.24 5.22 -17.99
C PHE A 168 0.73 4.76 -16.89
N GLY A 169 1.43 3.65 -17.12
CA GLY A 169 2.44 3.14 -16.18
C GLY A 169 3.52 4.18 -15.88
N ILE A 170 3.99 4.89 -16.89
CA ILE A 170 4.99 5.97 -16.76
C ILE A 170 4.40 7.16 -16.00
N TRP A 171 3.26 7.68 -16.44
CA TRP A 171 2.63 8.85 -15.84
C TRP A 171 2.20 8.62 -14.39
N PHE A 172 1.66 7.45 -14.08
CA PHE A 172 1.21 7.13 -12.72
C PHE A 172 2.35 6.82 -11.75
N SER A 173 3.54 6.46 -12.26
CA SER A 173 4.75 6.29 -11.44
C SER A 173 5.17 7.58 -10.71
N PHE A 174 4.74 8.76 -11.18
CA PHE A 174 4.91 10.03 -10.49
C PHE A 174 4.32 10.04 -9.08
N THR A 175 3.26 9.27 -8.83
CA THR A 175 2.70 9.07 -7.48
C THR A 175 3.74 8.47 -6.54
N SER A 176 4.45 7.45 -6.99
CA SER A 176 5.51 6.78 -6.20
C SER A 176 6.73 7.66 -6.04
N LEU A 177 7.10 8.44 -7.06
CA LEU A 177 8.15 9.46 -6.93
C LEU A 177 7.78 10.49 -5.87
N GLY A 178 6.54 11.00 -5.90
CA GLY A 178 6.02 11.90 -4.87
C GLY A 178 6.12 11.29 -3.48
N TYR A 179 5.75 10.03 -3.32
CA TYR A 179 5.87 9.31 -2.04
C TYR A 179 7.31 9.24 -1.53
N ILE A 180 8.27 8.96 -2.41
CA ILE A 180 9.70 8.95 -2.05
C ILE A 180 10.16 10.36 -1.62
N PHE A 181 9.86 11.39 -2.40
CA PHE A 181 10.18 12.77 -2.05
C PHE A 181 9.55 13.18 -0.72
N GLY A 182 8.28 12.85 -0.52
CA GLY A 182 7.57 13.09 0.73
C GLY A 182 8.26 12.43 1.92
N ASN A 183 8.68 11.18 1.80
CA ASN A 183 9.41 10.47 2.85
C ASN A 183 10.80 11.08 3.13
N ILE A 184 11.53 11.52 2.10
CA ILE A 184 12.83 12.18 2.27
C ILE A 184 12.64 13.49 3.04
N ILE A 185 11.68 14.31 2.67
CA ILE A 185 11.38 15.57 3.36
C ILE A 185 10.90 15.27 4.79
N ASN A 186 10.02 14.28 4.95
CA ASN A 186 9.50 13.86 6.24
C ASN A 186 10.60 13.43 7.21
N SER A 187 11.61 12.69 6.75
CA SER A 187 12.71 12.23 7.58
C SER A 187 13.51 13.39 8.21
N LYS A 188 13.55 14.54 7.54
CA LYS A 188 14.23 15.76 8.01
C LYS A 188 13.32 16.65 8.87
N LEU A 189 12.03 16.70 8.56
CA LEU A 189 11.08 17.60 9.21
C LEU A 189 10.42 16.97 10.45
N SER A 190 10.08 15.70 10.41
CA SER A 190 9.36 15.02 11.49
C SER A 190 10.04 15.12 12.87
N PRO A 191 11.39 15.01 13.00
CA PRO A 191 12.07 15.20 14.28
C PRO A 191 11.91 16.60 14.85
N LYS A 192 11.71 17.62 14.01
CA LYS A 192 11.59 19.03 14.41
C LYS A 192 10.15 19.44 14.67
N VAL A 193 9.23 18.96 13.85
CA VAL A 193 7.82 19.39 13.81
C VAL A 193 6.94 18.51 14.71
N GLY A 194 7.31 17.24 14.86
CA GLY A 194 6.54 16.22 15.59
C GLY A 194 5.57 15.43 14.72
N LEU A 195 5.24 14.21 15.19
CA LEU A 195 4.44 13.23 14.42
C LEU A 195 3.03 13.76 14.08
N GLU A 196 2.33 14.34 15.06
CA GLU A 196 0.95 14.80 14.91
C GLU A 196 0.83 15.91 13.87
N ARG A 197 1.73 16.90 13.93
CA ARG A 197 1.72 18.02 12.97
C ARG A 197 2.08 17.57 11.58
N MET A 198 2.98 16.60 11.44
CA MET A 198 3.31 16.02 10.13
C MET A 198 2.16 15.20 9.56
N CYS A 199 1.42 14.47 10.40
CA CYS A 199 0.17 13.81 9.99
C CYS A 199 -0.86 14.84 9.48
N LEU A 200 -1.04 15.94 10.21
CA LEU A 200 -1.96 17.02 9.82
C LEU A 200 -1.54 17.65 8.49
N LEU A 201 -0.26 18.01 8.34
CA LEU A 201 0.27 18.55 7.08
C LEU A 201 0.04 17.60 5.90
N GLY A 202 0.33 16.31 6.08
CA GLY A 202 0.06 15.31 5.05
C GLY A 202 -1.43 15.23 4.69
N THR A 203 -2.32 15.24 5.68
CA THR A 203 -3.78 15.18 5.45
C THR A 203 -4.27 16.45 4.71
N VAL A 204 -3.81 17.62 5.10
CA VAL A 204 -4.15 18.89 4.40
C VAL A 204 -3.62 18.88 2.97
N CYS A 205 -2.37 18.44 2.75
CA CYS A 205 -1.82 18.32 1.40
C CYS A 205 -2.59 17.32 0.54
N SER A 206 -3.04 16.18 1.10
CA SER A 206 -3.89 15.23 0.40
C SER A 206 -5.23 15.86 -0.01
N PHE A 207 -5.86 16.56 0.92
CA PHE A 207 -7.11 17.27 0.64
C PHE A 207 -6.93 18.33 -0.47
N CYS A 208 -5.87 19.13 -0.40
CA CYS A 208 -5.54 20.08 -1.46
C CYS A 208 -5.32 19.39 -2.81
N SER A 209 -4.66 18.24 -2.84
CA SER A 209 -4.44 17.46 -4.08
C SER A 209 -5.76 17.04 -4.72
N VAL A 210 -6.74 16.60 -3.91
CA VAL A 210 -8.07 16.24 -4.40
C VAL A 210 -8.84 17.45 -4.90
N LEU A 211 -8.77 18.58 -4.20
CA LEU A 211 -9.41 19.84 -4.68
C LEU A 211 -8.81 20.31 -6.00
N ILE A 212 -7.48 20.25 -6.15
CA ILE A 212 -6.81 20.60 -7.41
C ILE A 212 -7.23 19.64 -8.52
N PHE A 213 -7.31 18.33 -8.22
CA PHE A 213 -7.78 17.33 -9.17
C PHE A 213 -9.22 17.63 -9.65
N PHE A 214 -10.12 17.93 -8.71
CA PHE A 214 -11.50 18.33 -9.01
C PHE A 214 -11.56 19.58 -9.89
N GLY A 215 -10.85 20.64 -9.52
CA GLY A 215 -10.79 21.88 -10.29
C GLY A 215 -10.20 21.68 -11.68
N ASN A 216 -9.13 20.88 -11.79
CA ASN A 216 -8.51 20.57 -13.08
C ASN A 216 -9.47 19.85 -14.02
N ASN A 217 -10.24 18.91 -13.54
CA ASN A 217 -11.12 18.12 -14.39
C ASN A 217 -12.37 18.87 -14.84
N ASN A 218 -12.91 19.73 -13.98
CA ASN A 218 -14.12 20.51 -14.28
C ASN A 218 -13.84 21.81 -15.04
N LEU A 219 -12.68 22.45 -14.80
CA LEU A 219 -12.42 23.81 -15.31
C LEU A 219 -11.42 23.85 -16.46
N PHE A 220 -10.41 22.98 -16.47
CA PHE A 220 -9.26 23.16 -17.37
C PHE A 220 -9.00 22.00 -18.33
N GLN A 221 -9.52 20.80 -18.10
CA GLN A 221 -9.34 19.59 -18.93
C GLN A 221 -7.90 19.38 -19.43
N ASN A 222 -6.92 19.64 -18.54
CA ASN A 222 -5.51 19.61 -18.87
C ASN A 222 -5.00 18.20 -19.24
N GLY A 223 -3.83 18.13 -19.87
CA GLY A 223 -3.23 16.90 -20.37
C GLY A 223 -2.71 15.96 -19.28
N PRO A 224 -2.15 14.78 -19.69
CA PRO A 224 -1.67 13.74 -18.78
C PRO A 224 -0.60 14.21 -17.79
N LEU A 225 0.25 15.16 -18.19
CA LEU A 225 1.31 15.72 -17.34
C LEU A 225 0.75 16.37 -16.08
N VAL A 226 -0.29 17.22 -16.23
CA VAL A 226 -0.88 17.92 -15.08
C VAL A 226 -1.52 16.93 -14.12
N LEU A 227 -2.20 15.91 -14.66
CA LEU A 227 -2.78 14.83 -13.87
C LEU A 227 -1.70 14.08 -13.07
N SER A 228 -0.56 13.78 -13.70
CA SER A 228 0.57 13.12 -13.05
C SER A 228 1.21 13.96 -11.95
N LEU A 229 1.30 15.29 -12.14
CA LEU A 229 1.80 16.21 -11.11
C LEU A 229 0.87 16.26 -9.88
N ILE A 230 -0.45 16.21 -10.10
CA ILE A 230 -1.43 16.10 -9.02
C ILE A 230 -1.26 14.77 -8.27
N CYS A 231 -1.08 13.66 -9.00
CA CYS A 231 -0.79 12.36 -8.41
C CYS A 231 0.54 12.37 -7.62
N MET A 232 1.55 13.08 -8.11
CA MET A 232 2.82 13.28 -7.40
C MET A 232 2.64 14.06 -6.09
N LEU A 233 1.84 15.13 -6.10
CA LEU A 233 1.52 15.90 -4.91
C LEU A 233 0.80 15.04 -3.86
N PHE A 234 -0.15 14.23 -4.30
CA PHE A 234 -0.83 13.25 -3.45
C PHE A 234 0.15 12.21 -2.89
N GLY A 235 1.05 11.66 -3.71
CA GLY A 235 2.11 10.77 -3.24
C GLY A 235 2.97 11.40 -2.16
N CYS A 236 3.39 12.64 -2.35
CA CYS A 236 4.17 13.40 -1.37
C CYS A 236 3.43 13.57 -0.03
N SER A 237 2.15 13.88 -0.08
CA SER A 237 1.30 13.99 1.11
C SER A 237 1.18 12.68 1.89
N ASN A 238 1.08 11.55 1.19
CA ASN A 238 1.13 10.21 1.79
C ASN A 238 2.47 9.95 2.50
N GLY A 239 3.59 10.40 1.92
CA GLY A 239 4.91 10.31 2.55
C GLY A 239 4.99 11.06 3.87
N PHE A 240 4.28 12.19 4.02
CA PHE A 240 4.18 12.93 5.28
C PHE A 240 3.28 12.25 6.30
N ALA A 241 2.11 11.78 5.89
CA ALA A 241 1.09 11.28 6.82
C ALA A 241 1.33 9.83 7.25
N VAL A 242 1.56 8.91 6.31
CA VAL A 242 1.54 7.46 6.58
C VAL A 242 2.67 7.04 7.52
N ALA A 243 3.91 7.47 7.26
CA ALA A 243 5.06 7.08 8.09
C ALA A 243 4.92 7.57 9.54
N ASN A 244 4.43 8.79 9.73
CA ASN A 244 4.24 9.38 11.06
C ASN A 244 3.07 8.75 11.81
N SER A 245 1.95 8.52 11.13
CA SER A 245 0.79 7.89 11.74
C SER A 245 1.04 6.43 12.10
N MET A 246 1.78 5.68 11.28
CA MET A 246 2.23 4.33 11.65
C MET A 246 3.09 4.34 12.92
N THR A 247 4.06 5.23 12.98
CA THR A 247 4.93 5.38 14.14
C THR A 247 4.13 5.81 15.38
N GLY A 248 3.20 6.74 15.24
CA GLY A 248 2.33 7.20 16.31
C GLY A 248 1.41 6.10 16.85
N ALA A 249 0.79 5.32 15.96
CA ALA A 249 -0.07 4.20 16.34
C ALA A 249 0.70 3.11 17.12
N ILE A 250 1.89 2.73 16.65
CA ILE A 250 2.73 1.72 17.31
C ILE A 250 3.20 2.21 18.69
N ASN A 251 3.61 3.47 18.79
CA ASN A 251 4.11 4.04 20.04
C ASN A 251 3.01 4.36 21.06
N SER A 252 1.74 4.44 20.65
CA SER A 252 0.60 4.60 21.56
C SER A 252 0.41 3.40 22.49
N SER A 253 0.99 2.24 22.15
CA SER A 253 1.00 1.04 22.98
C SER A 253 2.41 0.72 23.48
N LYS A 254 2.68 1.01 24.76
CA LYS A 254 3.99 0.74 25.38
C LYS A 254 4.29 -0.76 25.52
N LEU A 255 3.26 -1.57 25.79
CA LEU A 255 3.39 -3.00 26.14
C LEU A 255 3.18 -3.97 24.96
N ASN A 256 2.41 -3.57 23.95
CA ASN A 256 1.96 -4.47 22.87
C ASN A 256 2.16 -3.86 21.48
N LYS A 257 3.39 -3.41 21.19
CA LYS A 257 3.73 -2.78 19.89
C LYS A 257 3.43 -3.66 18.69
N GLY A 258 3.69 -4.97 18.78
CA GLY A 258 3.39 -5.93 17.72
C GLY A 258 1.89 -6.05 17.44
N ALA A 259 1.06 -6.12 18.48
CA ALA A 259 -0.39 -6.14 18.33
C ALA A 259 -0.93 -4.82 17.74
N ALA A 260 -0.38 -3.67 18.17
CA ALA A 260 -0.72 -2.36 17.63
C ALA A 260 -0.37 -2.26 16.14
N SER A 261 0.82 -2.70 15.74
CA SER A 261 1.25 -2.73 14.33
C SER A 261 0.38 -3.65 13.48
N GLY A 262 0.04 -4.84 13.98
CA GLY A 262 -0.81 -5.79 13.27
C GLY A 262 -2.23 -5.27 13.08
N LEU A 263 -2.85 -4.76 14.15
CA LEU A 263 -4.22 -4.23 14.11
C LEU A 263 -4.31 -2.99 13.19
N MET A 264 -3.36 -2.06 13.31
CA MET A 264 -3.29 -0.89 12.44
C MET A 264 -3.12 -1.30 10.97
N GLY A 265 -2.21 -2.25 10.68
CA GLY A 265 -2.00 -2.76 9.32
C GLY A 265 -3.26 -3.42 8.74
N ALA A 266 -4.03 -4.14 9.54
CA ALA A 266 -5.31 -4.72 9.13
C ALA A 266 -6.33 -3.63 8.77
N PHE A 267 -6.47 -2.58 9.59
CA PHE A 267 -7.33 -1.43 9.26
C PHE A 267 -6.85 -0.68 8.02
N GLN A 268 -5.55 -0.46 7.90
CA GLN A 268 -4.94 0.22 6.76
C GLN A 268 -5.27 -0.46 5.43
N VAL A 269 -4.96 -1.76 5.31
CA VAL A 269 -5.17 -2.50 4.06
C VAL A 269 -6.64 -2.81 3.84
N GLY A 270 -7.37 -3.15 4.90
CA GLY A 270 -8.79 -3.47 4.83
C GLY A 270 -9.62 -2.26 4.37
N SER A 271 -9.40 -1.09 4.95
CA SER A 271 -10.09 0.14 4.53
C SER A 271 -9.74 0.53 3.09
N GLY A 272 -8.47 0.35 2.69
CA GLY A 272 -8.04 0.57 1.32
C GLY A 272 -8.77 -0.32 0.32
N GLY A 273 -8.88 -1.62 0.61
CA GLY A 273 -9.64 -2.57 -0.22
C GLY A 273 -11.12 -2.20 -0.33
N VAL A 274 -11.76 -1.84 0.80
CA VAL A 274 -13.15 -1.38 0.82
C VAL A 274 -13.34 -0.10 0.00
N ALA A 275 -12.46 0.89 0.16
CA ALA A 275 -12.53 2.14 -0.59
C ALA A 275 -12.36 1.93 -2.09
N GLY A 276 -11.39 1.11 -2.50
CA GLY A 276 -11.19 0.76 -3.91
C GLY A 276 -12.41 0.06 -4.50
N PHE A 277 -13.01 -0.88 -3.76
CA PHE A 277 -14.25 -1.56 -4.18
C PHE A 277 -15.42 -0.59 -4.31
N LEU A 278 -15.66 0.26 -3.31
CA LEU A 278 -16.78 1.21 -3.31
C LEU A 278 -16.69 2.19 -4.48
N ILE A 279 -15.51 2.70 -4.79
CA ILE A 279 -15.32 3.60 -5.92
C ILE A 279 -15.66 2.92 -7.24
N ILE A 280 -15.20 1.70 -7.46
CA ILE A 280 -15.51 0.96 -8.70
C ILE A 280 -17.00 0.61 -8.75
N TYR A 281 -17.60 0.22 -7.62
CA TYR A 281 -19.00 -0.20 -7.56
C TYR A 281 -19.98 0.97 -7.79
N PHE A 282 -19.76 2.10 -7.13
CA PHE A 282 -20.64 3.27 -7.23
C PHE A 282 -20.27 4.22 -8.38
N GLY A 283 -18.99 4.34 -8.68
CA GLY A 283 -18.48 5.28 -9.67
C GLY A 283 -18.52 4.74 -11.09
N GLY A 284 -18.17 3.48 -11.28
CA GLY A 284 -17.98 2.89 -12.60
C GLY A 284 -17.14 3.78 -13.53
N ALA A 285 -16.79 3.31 -14.69
CA ALA A 285 -16.11 4.12 -15.70
C ALA A 285 -16.94 5.34 -16.21
N GLN A 286 -18.21 5.45 -15.81
CA GLN A 286 -19.17 6.41 -16.39
C GLN A 286 -19.50 7.62 -15.49
N ASN A 287 -19.29 7.55 -14.17
CA ASN A 287 -19.70 8.62 -13.25
C ASN A 287 -18.55 9.18 -12.40
N PHE A 288 -17.69 9.94 -13.04
CA PHE A 288 -16.57 10.66 -12.43
C PHE A 288 -16.93 11.42 -11.15
N ASN A 289 -18.06 12.15 -11.17
CA ASN A 289 -18.48 12.95 -10.03
C ASN A 289 -18.77 12.12 -8.78
N ILE A 290 -19.29 10.90 -8.93
CA ILE A 290 -19.57 10.00 -7.78
C ILE A 290 -18.26 9.50 -7.17
N CYS A 291 -17.25 9.17 -7.98
CA CYS A 291 -15.93 8.79 -7.49
C CYS A 291 -15.25 9.89 -6.68
N LEU A 292 -15.43 11.12 -7.09
CA LEU A 292 -14.94 12.31 -6.41
C LEU A 292 -15.65 12.54 -5.08
N TYR A 293 -16.97 12.46 -5.02
CA TYR A 293 -17.72 12.59 -3.77
C TYR A 293 -17.38 11.49 -2.75
N ALA A 294 -16.99 10.30 -3.21
CA ALA A 294 -16.55 9.24 -2.33
C ALA A 294 -15.11 9.44 -1.76
N LEU A 295 -14.33 10.35 -2.35
CA LEU A 295 -13.00 10.73 -1.87
C LEU A 295 -13.03 11.85 -0.83
N PHE A 296 -14.13 12.62 -0.77
CA PHE A 296 -14.40 13.62 0.26
C PHE A 296 -15.06 13.01 1.50
#